data_ed21671fd5ced1a45ec96a58823f2c59
#
_entry.id   ed21671fd5ced1a45ec96a58823f2c59
#
_cell.length_a   1.000
_cell.length_b   1.000
_cell.length_c   1.000
_cell.angle_alpha   90.00
_cell.angle_beta   90.00
_cell.angle_gamma   90.00
#
_symmetry.space_group_name_H-M   'P 1'
#
loop_
_entity.id
_entity.type
_entity.pdbx_description
1 polymer ?
#
loop_
_entity_poly.entity_id
_entity_poly.type
_entity_poly.pdbx_seq_one_letter_code
_entity_poly.pdbx_strand_id
1 'polypeptide(L)'
;MKKLIAMLLALAMVLSLAACGAKSEPAATEAPAATEAAAPMTAEEKAAAENEIRYAIALLFDRNYIVEEIGQAGQLPASSFVAMGLTDADGSQFYENAGHNADFNGYFNVAKEAFEANYAEAYAILSKYYEVDENGMFTNFPTLTYLYNTSEGHKAIGEYLQSALAGVGITMNLENQEWNTFLNTRKNGDFSVARNGWLGDYNDPISFLDMWTSISGNNDVQFGKGDHADLAIYSLDLTSYGYDVKVENGTWAETYDVLISIIKKCTDVETRFELMHLAEDILMSTGCVVPLYYYTDVFMIDDSVEGFFCNPLGYKYFMYCTTK
;
A
#
# COMPACT_ATOMS: atom_id res chain seq x y z
N MET A 1 -10.99 -2.21 -26.17
CA MET A 1 -10.17 -1.31 -25.36
C MET A 1 -9.66 -0.08 -26.13
N LYS A 2 -8.92 -0.18 -27.22
CA LYS A 2 -8.42 1.00 -28.00
C LYS A 2 -9.50 1.98 -28.50
N LYS A 3 -10.75 1.59 -28.66
CA LYS A 3 -11.86 2.45 -29.15
C LYS A 3 -12.55 3.26 -28.04
N LEU A 4 -12.46 2.85 -26.77
CA LEU A 4 -13.08 3.56 -25.64
C LEU A 4 -12.20 4.74 -25.19
N ILE A 5 -10.89 4.56 -25.19
CA ILE A 5 -9.90 5.58 -24.86
C ILE A 5 -9.93 6.72 -25.88
N ALA A 6 -10.11 6.41 -27.15
CA ALA A 6 -10.24 7.40 -28.23
C ALA A 6 -11.52 8.26 -28.11
N MET A 7 -12.58 7.78 -27.45
CA MET A 7 -13.85 8.49 -27.31
C MET A 7 -13.84 9.49 -26.17
N LEU A 8 -13.06 9.27 -25.10
CA LEU A 8 -12.87 10.20 -23.99
C LEU A 8 -11.93 11.37 -24.37
N LEU A 9 -10.94 11.15 -25.20
CA LEU A 9 -10.04 12.19 -25.72
C LEU A 9 -10.74 13.13 -26.73
N ALA A 10 -11.79 12.68 -27.45
CA ALA A 10 -12.52 13.49 -28.40
C ALA A 10 -13.47 14.51 -27.75
N LEU A 11 -13.85 14.33 -26.49
CA LEU A 11 -14.78 15.23 -25.78
C LEU A 11 -14.07 16.47 -25.19
N ALA A 12 -12.77 16.41 -24.98
CA ALA A 12 -11.97 17.52 -24.45
C ALA A 12 -11.57 18.56 -25.52
N MET A 13 -11.63 18.23 -26.82
CA MET A 13 -11.21 19.13 -27.91
C MET A 13 -12.30 20.01 -28.52
N VAL A 14 -13.54 19.93 -28.08
CA VAL A 14 -14.66 20.68 -28.69
C VAL A 14 -14.94 22.03 -28.02
N LEU A 15 -14.27 22.42 -26.95
CA LEU A 15 -14.52 23.64 -26.19
C LEU A 15 -13.56 24.81 -26.43
N SER A 16 -12.63 24.73 -27.41
CA SER A 16 -11.63 25.79 -27.64
C SER A 16 -11.71 26.53 -28.98
N LEU A 17 -12.81 26.45 -29.74
CA LEU A 17 -12.95 27.10 -31.04
C LEU A 17 -14.20 28.00 -31.10
N ALA A 18 -14.20 29.07 -30.33
CA ALA A 18 -15.12 30.20 -30.57
C ALA A 18 -14.58 31.49 -29.96
N ALA A 19 -13.62 32.15 -30.62
CA ALA A 19 -13.44 33.59 -30.61
C ALA A 19 -12.32 34.01 -31.59
N CYS A 20 -12.70 34.29 -32.82
CA CYS A 20 -11.85 35.08 -33.71
C CYS A 20 -12.74 36.03 -34.51
N GLY A 21 -12.57 37.33 -34.27
CA GLY A 21 -13.12 38.34 -35.14
C GLY A 21 -13.29 39.73 -34.51
N ALA A 22 -12.18 40.50 -34.39
CA ALA A 22 -12.22 41.97 -34.58
C ALA A 22 -10.78 42.51 -34.64
N LYS A 23 -10.45 43.23 -35.72
CA LYS A 23 -9.21 44.01 -35.91
C LYS A 23 -9.26 45.29 -35.06
N SER A 24 -8.21 45.60 -34.31
CA SER A 24 -7.81 46.93 -33.91
C SER A 24 -6.31 47.00 -33.62
N GLU A 25 -5.74 48.20 -33.86
CA GLU A 25 -4.37 48.61 -33.97
C GLU A 25 -3.39 48.26 -32.81
N PRO A 26 -2.06 48.34 -33.00
CA PRO A 26 -1.07 47.84 -32.06
C PRO A 26 -0.90 48.79 -30.86
N ALA A 27 -1.24 48.30 -29.69
CA ALA A 27 -0.86 48.86 -28.41
C ALA A 27 0.40 48.19 -27.88
N ALA A 28 1.22 48.96 -27.17
CA ALA A 28 2.54 48.60 -26.65
C ALA A 28 2.58 47.24 -25.97
N THR A 29 3.62 46.48 -26.31
CA THR A 29 3.94 45.16 -25.70
C THR A 29 4.29 45.37 -24.22
N GLU A 30 3.34 45.11 -23.33
CA GLU A 30 3.69 44.79 -21.93
C GLU A 30 4.40 43.45 -21.90
N ALA A 31 5.58 43.41 -21.22
CA ALA A 31 6.30 42.19 -20.96
C ALA A 31 5.37 41.19 -20.22
N PRO A 32 5.43 39.86 -20.53
CA PRO A 32 4.62 38.89 -19.81
C PRO A 32 4.98 38.98 -18.35
N ALA A 33 3.94 39.14 -17.51
CA ALA A 33 4.07 39.07 -16.06
C ALA A 33 4.80 37.77 -15.71
N ALA A 34 5.89 37.89 -14.95
CA ALA A 34 6.60 36.72 -14.44
C ALA A 34 5.57 35.85 -13.70
N THR A 35 5.42 34.63 -14.15
CA THR A 35 4.64 33.63 -13.43
C THR A 35 5.28 33.52 -12.05
N GLU A 36 4.57 33.92 -11.02
CA GLU A 36 5.03 33.73 -9.64
C GLU A 36 5.38 32.25 -9.47
N ALA A 37 6.63 31.94 -9.16
CA ALA A 37 7.01 30.57 -8.85
C ALA A 37 6.16 30.11 -7.68
N ALA A 38 5.49 28.99 -7.82
CA ALA A 38 4.68 28.40 -6.73
C ALA A 38 5.54 28.32 -5.46
N ALA A 39 4.96 28.68 -4.32
CA ALA A 39 5.63 28.56 -3.04
C ALA A 39 6.09 27.11 -2.84
N PRO A 40 7.25 26.86 -2.24
CA PRO A 40 7.69 25.49 -1.96
C PRO A 40 6.68 24.81 -1.03
N MET A 41 6.38 23.54 -1.30
CA MET A 41 5.48 22.71 -0.47
C MET A 41 6.01 22.63 0.96
N THR A 42 5.12 22.63 1.94
CA THR A 42 5.44 22.33 3.34
C THR A 42 5.84 20.86 3.49
N ALA A 43 6.41 20.48 4.64
CA ALA A 43 6.75 19.09 4.92
C ALA A 43 5.50 18.20 4.92
N GLU A 44 4.40 18.69 5.46
CA GLU A 44 3.12 18.00 5.51
C GLU A 44 2.52 17.81 4.09
N GLU A 45 2.53 18.84 3.27
CA GLU A 45 2.06 18.76 1.88
C GLU A 45 2.89 17.77 1.07
N LYS A 46 4.20 17.76 1.27
CA LYS A 46 5.10 16.81 0.62
C LYS A 46 4.81 15.39 1.08
N ALA A 47 4.67 15.15 2.39
CA ALA A 47 4.35 13.83 2.92
C ALA A 47 3.00 13.32 2.39
N ALA A 48 1.98 14.18 2.35
CA ALA A 48 0.67 13.84 1.80
C ALA A 48 0.75 13.48 0.31
N ALA A 49 1.47 14.25 -0.50
CA ALA A 49 1.67 13.96 -1.92
C ALA A 49 2.41 12.63 -2.14
N GLU A 50 3.45 12.35 -1.36
CA GLU A 50 4.18 11.08 -1.42
C GLU A 50 3.31 9.89 -1.02
N ASN A 51 2.42 10.04 -0.03
CA ASN A 51 1.47 9.02 0.37
C ASN A 51 0.45 8.73 -0.77
N GLU A 52 -0.12 9.77 -1.39
CA GLU A 52 -1.02 9.61 -2.55
C GLU A 52 -0.32 8.92 -3.73
N ILE A 53 0.93 9.28 -4.03
CA ILE A 53 1.71 8.65 -5.11
C ILE A 53 1.92 7.17 -4.85
N ARG A 54 2.31 6.78 -3.62
CA ARG A 54 2.49 5.37 -3.25
C ARG A 54 1.18 4.59 -3.32
N TYR A 55 0.08 5.16 -2.82
CA TYR A 55 -1.25 4.58 -2.94
C TYR A 55 -1.64 4.37 -4.42
N ALA A 56 -1.44 5.37 -5.26
CA ALA A 56 -1.74 5.27 -6.69
C ALA A 56 -0.92 4.17 -7.39
N ILE A 57 0.37 4.02 -7.06
CA ILE A 57 1.18 2.90 -7.56
C ILE A 57 0.58 1.56 -7.14
N ALA A 58 0.12 1.43 -5.89
CA ALA A 58 -0.50 0.20 -5.39
C ALA A 58 -1.81 -0.17 -6.10
N LEU A 59 -2.55 0.82 -6.61
CA LEU A 59 -3.77 0.61 -7.39
C LEU A 59 -3.51 0.11 -8.83
N LEU A 60 -2.30 0.30 -9.37
CA LEU A 60 -1.93 -0.21 -10.70
C LEU A 60 -1.74 -1.72 -10.76
N PHE A 61 -1.73 -2.40 -9.61
CA PHE A 61 -1.48 -3.83 -9.53
C PHE A 61 -2.77 -4.63 -9.39
N ASP A 62 -3.06 -5.48 -10.40
CA ASP A 62 -4.15 -6.43 -10.32
C ASP A 62 -3.77 -7.61 -9.41
N ARG A 63 -4.33 -7.62 -8.22
CA ARG A 63 -4.09 -8.64 -7.21
C ARG A 63 -4.66 -10.00 -7.62
N ASN A 64 -5.75 -10.00 -8.40
CA ASN A 64 -6.34 -11.23 -8.91
C ASN A 64 -5.43 -11.91 -9.93
N TYR A 65 -4.80 -11.13 -10.81
CA TYR A 65 -3.79 -11.68 -11.73
C TYR A 65 -2.63 -12.35 -10.96
N ILE A 66 -2.14 -11.71 -9.88
CA ILE A 66 -1.05 -12.25 -9.07
C ILE A 66 -1.45 -13.60 -8.46
N VAL A 67 -2.64 -13.74 -7.89
CA VAL A 67 -3.06 -14.97 -7.21
C VAL A 67 -3.48 -16.07 -8.17
N GLU A 68 -4.09 -15.75 -9.32
CA GLU A 68 -4.66 -16.72 -10.25
C GLU A 68 -3.66 -17.17 -11.30
N GLU A 69 -2.83 -16.26 -11.83
CA GLU A 69 -1.92 -16.56 -12.92
C GLU A 69 -0.49 -16.84 -12.46
N ILE A 70 -0.05 -16.25 -11.34
CA ILE A 70 1.31 -16.43 -10.82
C ILE A 70 1.33 -17.36 -9.60
N GLY A 71 0.53 -17.07 -8.59
CA GLY A 71 0.52 -17.79 -7.32
C GLY A 71 0.00 -19.21 -7.44
N GLN A 72 -1.21 -19.37 -7.95
CA GLN A 72 -1.88 -20.63 -8.27
C GLN A 72 -1.97 -21.67 -7.13
N ALA A 73 -1.84 -21.19 -5.87
CA ALA A 73 -1.87 -22.04 -4.67
C ALA A 73 -3.00 -21.65 -3.71
N GLY A 74 -4.08 -21.06 -4.24
CA GLY A 74 -5.25 -20.66 -3.47
C GLY A 74 -5.06 -19.40 -2.64
N GLN A 75 -4.02 -18.61 -2.88
CA GLN A 75 -3.83 -17.29 -2.25
C GLN A 75 -5.05 -16.40 -2.51
N LEU A 76 -5.32 -15.48 -1.59
CA LEU A 76 -6.42 -14.54 -1.68
C LEU A 76 -5.89 -13.12 -1.90
N PRO A 77 -6.51 -12.31 -2.78
CA PRO A 77 -6.14 -10.91 -2.95
C PRO A 77 -6.22 -10.16 -1.62
N ALA A 78 -5.18 -9.40 -1.26
CA ALA A 78 -5.15 -8.71 0.01
C ALA A 78 -5.65 -7.27 -0.11
N SER A 79 -6.66 -6.93 0.71
CA SER A 79 -7.23 -5.59 0.84
C SER A 79 -6.66 -4.80 2.02
N SER A 80 -6.01 -5.47 2.99
CA SER A 80 -5.46 -4.91 4.23
C SER A 80 -4.13 -5.59 4.57
N PHE A 81 -3.38 -5.01 5.51
CA PHE A 81 -2.11 -5.59 5.96
C PHE A 81 -2.32 -6.67 7.02
N VAL A 82 -3.21 -6.45 7.98
CA VAL A 82 -3.59 -7.49 8.94
C VAL A 82 -4.31 -8.61 8.18
N ALA A 83 -3.75 -9.81 8.25
CA ALA A 83 -4.20 -10.92 7.43
C ALA A 83 -5.55 -11.48 7.88
N MET A 84 -6.25 -12.11 6.94
CA MET A 84 -7.43 -12.92 7.21
C MET A 84 -7.12 -14.03 8.23
N GLY A 85 -8.13 -14.40 9.02
CA GLY A 85 -8.02 -15.45 10.04
C GLY A 85 -7.69 -14.93 11.44
N LEU A 86 -7.43 -13.65 11.62
CA LEU A 86 -7.32 -13.00 12.92
C LEU A 86 -8.70 -12.48 13.36
N THR A 87 -9.01 -12.65 14.65
CA THR A 87 -10.32 -12.27 15.21
C THR A 87 -10.35 -10.82 15.67
N ASP A 88 -11.51 -10.18 15.54
CA ASP A 88 -11.86 -8.89 16.12
C ASP A 88 -12.54 -9.04 17.49
N ALA A 89 -12.84 -7.93 18.16
CA ALA A 89 -13.48 -7.87 19.48
C ALA A 89 -14.83 -8.60 19.54
N ASP A 90 -15.62 -8.51 18.48
CA ASP A 90 -16.95 -9.14 18.36
C ASP A 90 -16.91 -10.59 17.88
N GLY A 91 -15.71 -11.13 17.59
CA GLY A 91 -15.51 -12.48 17.09
C GLY A 91 -15.59 -12.62 15.57
N SER A 92 -15.86 -11.54 14.82
CA SER A 92 -15.70 -11.47 13.37
C SER A 92 -14.21 -11.49 12.99
N GLN A 93 -13.90 -11.47 11.71
CA GLN A 93 -12.51 -11.32 11.29
C GLN A 93 -12.10 -9.84 11.28
N PHE A 94 -10.93 -9.54 11.80
CA PHE A 94 -10.42 -8.17 11.91
C PHE A 94 -10.41 -7.43 10.56
N TYR A 95 -10.00 -8.09 9.47
CA TYR A 95 -9.97 -7.47 8.15
C TYR A 95 -11.35 -7.03 7.62
N GLU A 96 -12.44 -7.63 8.12
CA GLU A 96 -13.81 -7.30 7.70
C GLU A 96 -14.24 -5.91 8.17
N ASN A 97 -13.63 -5.40 9.24
CA ASN A 97 -13.87 -4.07 9.80
C ASN A 97 -12.76 -3.05 9.44
N ALA A 98 -11.74 -3.46 8.67
CA ALA A 98 -10.62 -2.59 8.28
C ALA A 98 -11.03 -1.55 7.21
N GLY A 99 -10.41 -0.37 7.24
CA GLY A 99 -10.51 0.65 6.20
C GLY A 99 -11.80 1.45 6.16
N HIS A 100 -12.81 1.08 6.94
CA HIS A 100 -14.09 1.81 7.12
C HIS A 100 -14.83 2.16 5.81
N ASN A 101 -14.64 1.37 4.74
CA ASN A 101 -15.36 1.56 3.48
C ASN A 101 -16.77 0.98 3.54
N ALA A 102 -17.73 1.65 2.88
CA ALA A 102 -19.10 1.16 2.80
C ALA A 102 -19.27 0.04 1.75
N ASP A 103 -18.40 -0.01 0.76
CA ASP A 103 -18.56 -0.85 -0.44
C ASP A 103 -17.64 -2.07 -0.45
N PHE A 104 -16.56 -2.07 0.33
CA PHE A 104 -15.61 -3.19 0.42
C PHE A 104 -14.83 -3.16 1.75
N ASN A 105 -14.29 -4.29 2.16
CA ASN A 105 -13.44 -4.42 3.35
C ASN A 105 -11.99 -4.05 3.03
N GLY A 106 -11.33 -3.36 3.96
CA GLY A 106 -9.92 -2.96 3.82
C GLY A 106 -9.69 -1.65 3.09
N TYR A 107 -8.49 -1.48 2.56
CA TYR A 107 -7.98 -0.23 1.98
C TYR A 107 -7.91 -0.26 0.45
N PHE A 108 -8.07 -1.44 -0.15
CA PHE A 108 -8.08 -1.64 -1.59
C PHE A 108 -9.32 -2.43 -2.00
N ASN A 109 -10.04 -1.95 -2.99
CA ASN A 109 -11.09 -2.75 -3.60
C ASN A 109 -10.44 -3.83 -4.47
N VAL A 110 -10.45 -5.06 -3.98
CA VAL A 110 -9.81 -6.22 -4.63
C VAL A 110 -10.77 -7.06 -5.49
N ALA A 111 -12.01 -6.62 -5.67
CA ALA A 111 -12.93 -7.26 -6.60
C ALA A 111 -12.38 -7.17 -8.03
N LYS A 112 -12.52 -8.24 -8.82
CA LYS A 112 -11.99 -8.27 -10.20
C LYS A 112 -12.53 -7.14 -11.08
N GLU A 113 -13.80 -6.85 -10.94
CA GLU A 113 -14.49 -5.78 -11.64
C GLU A 113 -14.05 -4.38 -11.23
N ALA A 114 -13.42 -4.23 -10.06
CA ALA A 114 -12.94 -2.94 -9.57
C ALA A 114 -11.61 -2.51 -10.21
N PHE A 115 -10.86 -3.42 -10.82
CA PHE A 115 -9.51 -3.13 -11.29
C PHE A 115 -9.44 -1.99 -12.32
N GLU A 116 -10.40 -1.90 -13.24
CA GLU A 116 -10.44 -0.78 -14.20
C GLU A 116 -10.67 0.57 -13.50
N ALA A 117 -11.50 0.61 -12.47
CA ALA A 117 -11.74 1.82 -11.67
C ALA A 117 -10.50 2.20 -10.84
N ASN A 118 -9.86 1.23 -10.18
CA ASN A 118 -8.61 1.41 -9.45
C ASN A 118 -7.51 1.97 -10.36
N TYR A 119 -7.37 1.41 -11.56
CA TYR A 119 -6.38 1.88 -12.55
C TYR A 119 -6.66 3.33 -12.99
N ALA A 120 -7.92 3.67 -13.24
CA ALA A 120 -8.30 5.05 -13.62
C ALA A 120 -8.04 6.04 -12.48
N GLU A 121 -8.31 5.67 -11.24
CA GLU A 121 -8.00 6.46 -10.04
C GLU A 121 -6.50 6.67 -9.89
N ALA A 122 -5.70 5.60 -10.01
CA ALA A 122 -4.24 5.67 -9.97
C ALA A 122 -3.69 6.67 -11.00
N TYR A 123 -4.17 6.56 -12.23
CA TYR A 123 -3.75 7.44 -13.32
C TYR A 123 -4.13 8.90 -13.04
N ALA A 124 -5.32 9.15 -12.52
CA ALA A 124 -5.79 10.48 -12.16
C ALA A 124 -4.94 11.11 -11.03
N ILE A 125 -4.58 10.32 -10.01
CA ILE A 125 -3.72 10.76 -8.91
C ILE A 125 -2.32 11.08 -9.44
N LEU A 126 -1.68 10.18 -10.16
CA LEU A 126 -0.32 10.37 -10.69
C LEU A 126 -0.22 11.56 -11.65
N SER A 127 -1.27 11.83 -12.42
CA SER A 127 -1.34 12.99 -13.33
C SER A 127 -1.36 14.35 -12.60
N LYS A 128 -1.56 14.39 -11.29
CA LYS A 128 -1.40 15.62 -10.48
C LYS A 128 0.07 15.98 -10.28
N TYR A 129 0.97 14.99 -10.32
CA TYR A 129 2.37 15.10 -9.90
C TYR A 129 3.36 14.90 -11.03
N TYR A 130 2.97 14.21 -12.11
CA TYR A 130 3.86 13.82 -13.20
C TYR A 130 3.33 14.26 -14.56
N GLU A 131 4.25 14.55 -15.47
CA GLU A 131 3.95 14.93 -16.84
C GLU A 131 3.51 13.72 -17.66
N VAL A 132 2.52 13.94 -18.52
CA VAL A 132 1.95 12.91 -19.40
C VAL A 132 2.20 13.30 -20.85
N ASP A 133 2.71 12.39 -21.68
CA ASP A 133 2.92 12.60 -23.11
C ASP A 133 1.61 12.41 -23.92
N GLU A 134 1.73 12.60 -25.24
CA GLU A 134 0.61 12.45 -26.19
C GLU A 134 0.03 11.02 -26.26
N ASN A 135 0.77 10.02 -25.79
CA ASN A 135 0.35 8.62 -25.73
C ASN A 135 -0.25 8.23 -24.36
N GLY A 136 -0.32 9.17 -23.41
CA GLY A 136 -0.79 8.91 -22.06
C GLY A 136 0.26 8.27 -21.15
N MET A 137 1.55 8.43 -21.44
CA MET A 137 2.64 7.84 -20.65
C MET A 137 3.29 8.90 -19.76
N PHE A 138 3.57 8.53 -18.51
CA PHE A 138 4.35 9.38 -17.59
C PHE A 138 5.82 9.46 -18.07
N THR A 139 6.37 10.68 -18.18
CA THR A 139 7.68 10.93 -18.78
C THR A 139 8.76 11.27 -17.76
N ASN A 140 8.39 11.81 -16.62
CA ASN A 140 9.31 12.31 -15.59
C ASN A 140 9.19 11.57 -14.25
N PHE A 141 8.55 10.39 -14.23
CA PHE A 141 8.52 9.55 -13.04
C PHE A 141 9.92 8.95 -12.77
N PRO A 142 10.43 8.99 -11.52
CA PRO A 142 11.73 8.42 -11.19
C PRO A 142 11.76 6.91 -11.41
N THR A 143 12.90 6.38 -11.87
CA THR A 143 13.09 4.94 -12.00
C THR A 143 13.05 4.26 -10.63
N LEU A 144 12.22 3.23 -10.51
CA LEU A 144 12.13 2.39 -9.32
C LEU A 144 13.06 1.18 -9.45
N THR A 145 13.44 0.61 -8.32
CA THR A 145 14.10 -0.70 -8.25
C THR A 145 13.33 -1.60 -7.29
N TYR A 146 12.88 -2.76 -7.77
CA TYR A 146 12.24 -3.79 -6.97
C TYR A 146 13.25 -4.81 -6.49
N LEU A 147 13.50 -4.81 -5.19
CA LEU A 147 14.41 -5.72 -4.51
C LEU A 147 13.65 -6.99 -4.08
N TYR A 148 14.14 -8.17 -4.46
CA TYR A 148 13.55 -9.43 -4.06
C TYR A 148 14.61 -10.53 -3.83
N ASN A 149 14.29 -11.50 -2.97
CA ASN A 149 15.14 -12.66 -2.77
C ASN A 149 14.93 -13.70 -3.88
N THR A 150 15.97 -14.51 -4.14
CA THR A 150 15.94 -15.57 -5.16
C THR A 150 14.75 -16.52 -4.92
N SER A 151 13.79 -16.48 -5.84
CA SER A 151 12.60 -17.32 -5.92
C SER A 151 11.93 -17.10 -7.27
N GLU A 152 11.50 -18.16 -7.94
CA GLU A 152 10.79 -18.06 -9.22
C GLU A 152 9.46 -17.30 -9.07
N GLY A 153 8.71 -17.55 -7.99
CA GLY A 153 7.46 -16.83 -7.72
C GLY A 153 7.69 -15.34 -7.47
N HIS A 154 8.71 -14.96 -6.69
CA HIS A 154 9.02 -13.55 -6.44
C HIS A 154 9.51 -12.84 -7.71
N LYS A 155 10.26 -13.55 -8.56
CA LYS A 155 10.67 -13.05 -9.86
C LYS A 155 9.46 -12.80 -10.77
N ALA A 156 8.57 -13.77 -10.89
CA ALA A 156 7.37 -13.65 -11.73
C ALA A 156 6.47 -12.50 -11.27
N ILE A 157 6.30 -12.30 -9.96
CA ILE A 157 5.60 -11.13 -9.42
C ILE A 157 6.33 -9.85 -9.82
N GLY A 158 7.66 -9.78 -9.65
CA GLY A 158 8.46 -8.61 -10.05
C GLY A 158 8.32 -8.28 -11.54
N GLU A 159 8.37 -9.27 -12.42
CA GLU A 159 8.17 -9.11 -13.88
C GLU A 159 6.75 -8.60 -14.20
N TYR A 160 5.74 -9.06 -13.48
CA TYR A 160 4.38 -8.55 -13.61
C TYR A 160 4.28 -7.08 -13.16
N LEU A 161 4.81 -6.73 -11.97
CA LEU A 161 4.80 -5.35 -11.46
C LEU A 161 5.54 -4.39 -12.42
N GLN A 162 6.70 -4.83 -12.94
CA GLN A 162 7.46 -4.10 -13.96
C GLN A 162 6.63 -3.83 -15.21
N SER A 163 5.93 -4.86 -15.70
CA SER A 163 5.07 -4.75 -16.89
C SER A 163 3.88 -3.82 -16.66
N ALA A 164 3.23 -3.90 -15.49
CA ALA A 164 2.10 -3.03 -15.13
C ALA A 164 2.53 -1.55 -15.11
N LEU A 165 3.67 -1.25 -14.48
CA LEU A 165 4.23 0.11 -14.41
C LEU A 165 4.68 0.61 -15.80
N ALA A 166 5.30 -0.25 -16.61
CA ALA A 166 5.68 0.11 -17.98
C ALA A 166 4.47 0.47 -18.84
N GLY A 167 3.30 -0.11 -18.55
CA GLY A 167 2.04 0.21 -19.22
C GLY A 167 1.58 1.66 -19.05
N VAL A 168 2.09 2.37 -18.05
CA VAL A 168 1.84 3.80 -17.81
C VAL A 168 3.12 4.67 -17.96
N GLY A 169 4.20 4.12 -18.50
CA GLY A 169 5.45 4.86 -18.72
C GLY A 169 6.41 4.92 -17.52
N ILE A 170 6.14 4.19 -16.44
CA ILE A 170 7.01 4.12 -15.26
C ILE A 170 8.01 2.98 -15.43
N THR A 171 9.31 3.31 -15.28
CA THR A 171 10.40 2.33 -15.36
C THR A 171 10.67 1.71 -14.00
N MET A 172 10.71 0.38 -13.93
CA MET A 172 11.13 -0.35 -12.74
C MET A 172 12.20 -1.39 -13.10
N ASN A 173 13.34 -1.35 -12.40
CA ASN A 173 14.38 -2.37 -12.49
C ASN A 173 14.09 -3.50 -11.50
N LEU A 174 14.57 -4.71 -11.82
CA LEU A 174 14.46 -5.88 -10.94
C LEU A 174 15.83 -6.19 -10.36
N GLU A 175 15.94 -6.27 -9.05
CA GLU A 175 17.16 -6.61 -8.33
C GLU A 175 16.96 -7.88 -7.51
N ASN A 176 17.62 -8.97 -7.93
CA ASN A 176 17.62 -10.24 -7.23
C ASN A 176 18.82 -10.34 -6.30
N GLN A 177 18.59 -10.74 -5.06
CA GLN A 177 19.64 -11.00 -4.10
C GLN A 177 19.45 -12.39 -3.42
N GLU A 178 20.55 -13.00 -2.99
CA GLU A 178 20.52 -14.16 -2.12
C GLU A 178 19.89 -13.77 -0.77
N TRP A 179 19.26 -14.74 -0.10
CA TRP A 179 18.40 -14.50 1.08
C TRP A 179 19.06 -13.65 2.18
N ASN A 180 20.30 -13.98 2.59
CA ASN A 180 20.94 -13.23 3.68
C ASN A 180 21.33 -11.82 3.27
N THR A 181 21.80 -11.63 2.04
CA THR A 181 22.09 -10.31 1.47
C THR A 181 20.83 -9.48 1.37
N PHE A 182 19.77 -10.08 0.81
CA PHE A 182 18.45 -9.45 0.70
C PHE A 182 17.92 -8.96 2.05
N LEU A 183 17.99 -9.81 3.09
CA LEU A 183 17.54 -9.42 4.44
C LEU A 183 18.32 -8.22 4.98
N ASN A 184 19.63 -8.18 4.78
CA ASN A 184 20.46 -7.06 5.25
C ASN A 184 20.15 -5.78 4.48
N THR A 185 20.10 -5.84 3.14
CA THR A 185 19.75 -4.70 2.29
C THR A 185 18.38 -4.13 2.66
N ARG A 186 17.37 -5.00 2.81
CA ARG A 186 16.02 -4.61 3.20
C ARG A 186 15.97 -3.99 4.61
N LYS A 187 16.65 -4.60 5.60
CA LYS A 187 16.70 -4.08 6.98
C LYS A 187 17.44 -2.75 7.11
N ASN A 188 18.31 -2.43 6.16
CA ASN A 188 18.99 -1.13 6.10
C ASN A 188 18.14 -0.06 5.40
N GLY A 189 17.04 -0.43 4.73
CA GLY A 189 16.25 0.50 3.92
C GLY A 189 16.87 0.83 2.55
N ASP A 190 17.86 0.04 2.09
CA ASP A 190 18.60 0.29 0.85
C ASP A 190 17.80 -0.20 -0.39
N PHE A 191 16.60 0.32 -0.59
CA PHE A 191 15.72 -0.03 -1.70
C PHE A 191 14.71 1.09 -2.01
N SER A 192 14.16 1.12 -3.21
CA SER A 192 12.98 1.95 -3.52
C SER A 192 11.67 1.16 -3.33
N VAL A 193 11.64 -0.09 -3.73
CA VAL A 193 10.54 -1.04 -3.50
C VAL A 193 11.16 -2.39 -3.13
N ALA A 194 10.66 -3.05 -2.09
CA ALA A 194 11.15 -4.35 -1.70
C ALA A 194 10.02 -5.35 -1.45
N ARG A 195 10.26 -6.60 -1.85
CA ARG A 195 9.41 -7.73 -1.43
C ARG A 195 9.48 -7.89 0.09
N ASN A 196 8.33 -8.05 0.71
CA ASN A 196 8.22 -8.46 2.10
C ASN A 196 7.11 -9.51 2.28
N GLY A 197 7.02 -10.12 3.45
CA GLY A 197 5.95 -11.02 3.84
C GLY A 197 6.01 -11.24 5.35
N TRP A 198 4.87 -11.38 5.97
CA TRP A 198 4.73 -11.57 7.41
C TRP A 198 3.75 -12.70 7.72
N LEU A 199 4.10 -13.51 8.69
CA LEU A 199 3.20 -14.48 9.32
C LEU A 199 3.00 -14.05 10.78
N GLY A 200 1.74 -14.00 11.24
CA GLY A 200 1.46 -13.64 12.61
C GLY A 200 2.05 -14.65 13.60
N ASP A 201 2.63 -14.15 14.70
CA ASP A 201 3.22 -15.01 15.74
C ASP A 201 2.13 -15.63 16.65
N TYR A 202 1.00 -14.95 16.77
CA TYR A 202 -0.16 -15.37 17.59
C TYR A 202 -1.46 -14.73 17.08
N ASN A 203 -2.61 -15.27 17.52
CA ASN A 203 -3.93 -14.79 17.09
C ASN A 203 -4.30 -13.47 17.79
N ASP A 204 -3.66 -12.39 17.37
CA ASP A 204 -3.97 -11.02 17.78
C ASP A 204 -3.42 -10.07 16.70
N PRO A 205 -4.22 -9.11 16.21
CA PRO A 205 -3.81 -8.16 15.16
C PRO A 205 -2.55 -7.37 15.49
N ILE A 206 -2.24 -7.17 16.77
CA ILE A 206 -1.01 -6.46 17.21
C ILE A 206 0.27 -7.16 16.69
N SER A 207 0.21 -8.48 16.42
CA SER A 207 1.32 -9.24 15.83
C SER A 207 1.70 -8.77 14.41
N PHE A 208 0.79 -8.06 13.73
CA PHE A 208 1.02 -7.41 12.43
C PHE A 208 1.37 -5.93 12.57
N LEU A 209 0.93 -5.28 13.66
CA LEU A 209 1.02 -3.83 13.79
C LEU A 209 2.27 -3.37 14.54
N ASP A 210 2.69 -4.09 15.59
CA ASP A 210 3.80 -3.64 16.44
C ASP A 210 5.17 -3.74 15.76
N MET A 211 5.27 -4.50 14.68
CA MET A 211 6.50 -4.60 13.88
C MET A 211 6.91 -3.27 13.21
N TRP A 212 6.00 -2.32 13.08
CA TRP A 212 6.23 -1.04 12.42
C TRP A 212 6.66 0.08 13.35
N THR A 213 6.81 -0.18 14.65
CA THR A 213 7.37 0.82 15.58
C THR A 213 8.81 1.19 15.22
N SER A 214 9.21 2.42 15.54
CA SER A 214 10.55 2.94 15.23
C SER A 214 11.69 2.09 15.83
N ILE A 215 11.43 1.44 16.96
CA ILE A 215 12.41 0.58 17.66
C ILE A 215 12.42 -0.87 17.17
N SER A 216 11.44 -1.27 16.34
CA SER A 216 11.34 -2.66 15.89
C SER A 216 12.44 -3.03 14.88
N GLY A 217 13.02 -4.21 15.04
CA GLY A 217 13.96 -4.80 14.08
C GLY A 217 13.30 -5.30 12.78
N ASN A 218 11.95 -5.33 12.74
CA ASN A 218 11.16 -5.76 11.59
C ASN A 218 10.54 -4.58 10.83
N ASN A 219 10.80 -3.34 11.28
CA ASN A 219 10.39 -2.13 10.57
C ASN A 219 11.35 -1.89 9.38
N ASP A 220 11.12 -2.60 8.30
CA ASP A 220 11.97 -2.55 7.10
C ASP A 220 11.73 -1.27 6.27
N VAL A 221 10.61 -0.58 6.45
CA VAL A 221 10.33 0.75 5.86
C VAL A 221 11.17 1.85 6.53
N GLN A 222 11.75 1.56 7.69
CA GLN A 222 12.54 2.50 8.49
C GLN A 222 11.72 3.69 9.07
N PHE A 223 10.42 3.51 9.29
CA PHE A 223 9.60 4.53 9.95
C PHE A 223 10.25 5.03 11.24
N GLY A 224 10.39 6.36 11.37
CA GLY A 224 10.98 7.00 12.52
C GLY A 224 12.46 6.74 12.74
N LYS A 225 13.22 6.26 11.74
CA LYS A 225 14.64 5.91 11.85
C LYS A 225 15.51 6.72 10.89
N GLY A 226 16.66 7.21 11.39
CA GLY A 226 17.73 7.81 10.60
C GLY A 226 17.22 8.85 9.60
N ASP A 227 17.65 8.73 8.35
CA ASP A 227 17.26 9.63 7.25
C ASP A 227 15.79 9.46 6.82
N HIS A 228 15.10 8.45 7.34
CA HIS A 228 13.69 8.16 7.10
C HIS A 228 12.78 8.58 8.28
N ALA A 229 13.30 9.35 9.24
CA ALA A 229 12.55 9.77 10.42
C ALA A 229 11.26 10.53 10.07
N ASP A 230 11.29 11.27 8.96
CA ASP A 230 10.21 12.16 8.52
C ASP A 230 9.37 11.54 7.35
N LEU A 231 9.47 10.23 7.10
CA LEU A 231 8.66 9.56 6.07
C LEU A 231 7.15 9.70 6.29
N ALA A 232 6.74 9.87 7.56
CA ALA A 232 5.36 9.99 7.92
C ALA A 232 5.17 11.04 9.01
N ILE A 233 4.34 12.03 8.71
CA ILE A 233 3.90 13.06 9.63
C ILE A 233 2.42 12.84 9.86
N TYR A 234 2.00 12.61 11.10
CA TYR A 234 0.63 12.27 11.44
C TYR A 234 0.12 13.06 12.63
N SER A 235 -1.18 13.26 12.64
CA SER A 235 -1.90 13.74 13.82
C SER A 235 -2.54 12.54 14.53
N LEU A 236 -2.51 12.53 15.85
CA LEU A 236 -3.10 11.51 16.69
C LEU A 236 -3.91 12.17 17.80
N ASP A 237 -5.20 11.85 17.89
CA ASP A 237 -6.06 12.31 18.99
C ASP A 237 -6.78 11.09 19.59
N LEU A 238 -6.39 10.74 20.82
CA LEU A 238 -6.95 9.60 21.56
C LEU A 238 -7.87 10.04 22.71
N THR A 239 -8.28 11.31 22.75
CA THR A 239 -9.12 11.83 23.84
C THR A 239 -10.52 11.18 23.87
N SER A 240 -11.07 10.80 22.71
CA SER A 240 -12.34 10.05 22.61
C SER A 240 -12.26 8.65 23.22
N TYR A 241 -11.07 8.06 23.26
CA TYR A 241 -10.80 6.75 23.87
C TYR A 241 -10.40 6.82 25.35
N GLY A 242 -10.45 8.03 25.94
CA GLY A 242 -10.12 8.26 27.34
C GLY A 242 -8.63 8.43 27.68
N TYR A 243 -7.78 8.63 26.65
CA TYR A 243 -6.36 8.90 26.84
C TYR A 243 -6.06 10.38 26.62
N ASP A 244 -5.24 10.99 27.51
CA ASP A 244 -4.75 12.38 27.37
C ASP A 244 -3.57 12.42 26.38
N VAL A 245 -3.87 12.12 25.12
CA VAL A 245 -2.91 12.13 24.02
C VAL A 245 -3.51 12.86 22.84
N LYS A 246 -2.86 13.98 22.48
CA LYS A 246 -3.17 14.74 21.28
C LYS A 246 -1.87 15.28 20.68
N VAL A 247 -1.59 14.85 19.44
CA VAL A 247 -0.42 15.25 18.68
C VAL A 247 -0.91 15.80 17.33
N GLU A 248 -0.41 16.98 16.95
CA GLU A 248 -0.67 17.57 15.65
C GLU A 248 0.64 17.60 14.86
N ASN A 249 0.64 17.05 13.65
CA ASN A 249 1.81 17.00 12.75
C ASN A 249 3.06 16.42 13.42
N GLY A 250 2.88 15.32 14.15
CA GLY A 250 3.96 14.65 14.88
C GLY A 250 4.74 13.67 14.01
N THR A 251 5.89 13.27 14.51
CA THR A 251 6.71 12.20 13.96
C THR A 251 6.07 10.83 14.16
N TRP A 252 6.59 9.82 13.48
CA TRP A 252 6.15 8.43 13.68
C TRP A 252 6.30 7.97 15.14
N ALA A 253 7.38 8.36 15.81
CA ALA A 253 7.62 8.02 17.22
C ALA A 253 6.61 8.71 18.16
N GLU A 254 6.20 9.93 17.85
CA GLU A 254 5.22 10.69 18.66
C GLU A 254 3.79 10.24 18.44
N THR A 255 3.51 9.55 17.34
CA THR A 255 2.16 9.09 16.96
C THR A 255 2.04 7.57 17.03
N TYR A 256 2.60 6.85 16.06
CA TYR A 256 2.42 5.40 15.96
C TYR A 256 3.02 4.62 17.13
N ASP A 257 4.25 4.94 17.56
CA ASP A 257 4.87 4.25 18.70
C ASP A 257 4.08 4.46 19.99
N VAL A 258 3.55 5.67 20.19
CA VAL A 258 2.69 6.01 21.33
C VAL A 258 1.40 5.20 21.27
N LEU A 259 0.73 5.14 20.10
CA LEU A 259 -0.48 4.37 19.89
C LEU A 259 -0.25 2.88 20.20
N ILE A 260 0.78 2.26 19.63
CA ILE A 260 1.15 0.87 19.90
C ILE A 260 1.44 0.62 21.39
N SER A 261 2.13 1.57 22.05
CA SER A 261 2.38 1.49 23.51
C SER A 261 1.09 1.49 24.32
N ILE A 262 0.08 2.26 23.92
CA ILE A 262 -1.23 2.32 24.55
C ILE A 262 -2.00 1.02 24.31
N ILE A 263 -2.07 0.54 23.06
CA ILE A 263 -2.73 -0.74 22.69
C ILE A 263 -2.21 -1.89 23.55
N LYS A 264 -0.89 -1.99 23.74
CA LYS A 264 -0.26 -3.03 24.56
C LYS A 264 -0.62 -2.98 26.05
N LYS A 265 -1.11 -1.86 26.53
CA LYS A 265 -1.49 -1.65 27.95
C LYS A 265 -3.02 -1.58 28.14
N CYS A 266 -3.78 -1.43 27.06
CA CYS A 266 -5.23 -1.34 27.11
C CYS A 266 -5.81 -2.69 27.52
N THR A 267 -6.63 -2.68 28.57
CA THR A 267 -7.31 -3.88 29.09
C THR A 267 -8.78 -3.96 28.72
N ASP A 268 -9.36 -2.87 28.25
CA ASP A 268 -10.69 -2.86 27.66
C ASP A 268 -10.59 -3.41 26.24
N VAL A 269 -11.32 -4.50 25.99
CA VAL A 269 -11.17 -5.26 24.73
C VAL A 269 -11.68 -4.47 23.54
N GLU A 270 -12.84 -3.84 23.65
CA GLU A 270 -13.45 -3.08 22.55
C GLU A 270 -12.56 -1.91 22.16
N THR A 271 -12.21 -1.06 23.14
CA THR A 271 -11.28 0.06 22.90
C THR A 271 -9.93 -0.39 22.33
N ARG A 272 -9.40 -1.51 22.79
CA ARG A 272 -8.12 -2.04 22.30
C ARG A 272 -8.18 -2.38 20.82
N PHE A 273 -9.25 -3.01 20.37
CA PHE A 273 -9.42 -3.38 18.97
C PHE A 273 -9.69 -2.16 18.08
N GLU A 274 -10.50 -1.20 18.54
CA GLU A 274 -10.66 0.08 17.85
C GLU A 274 -9.33 0.82 17.65
N LEU A 275 -8.47 0.82 18.67
CA LEU A 275 -7.13 1.40 18.57
C LEU A 275 -6.22 0.60 17.60
N MET A 276 -6.39 -0.72 17.47
CA MET A 276 -5.65 -1.50 16.47
C MET A 276 -6.13 -1.21 15.05
N HIS A 277 -7.43 -0.99 14.82
CA HIS A 277 -7.93 -0.49 13.54
C HIS A 277 -7.34 0.89 13.21
N LEU A 278 -7.31 1.81 14.17
CA LEU A 278 -6.66 3.10 13.98
C LEU A 278 -5.15 2.97 13.65
N ALA A 279 -4.45 2.02 14.26
CA ALA A 279 -3.06 1.77 13.94
C ALA A 279 -2.87 1.24 12.51
N GLU A 280 -3.75 0.37 12.04
CA GLU A 280 -3.74 -0.09 10.65
C GLU A 280 -4.11 1.04 9.67
N ASP A 281 -5.09 1.89 10.00
CA ASP A 281 -5.45 3.07 9.21
C ASP A 281 -4.23 3.99 9.01
N ILE A 282 -3.51 4.30 10.09
CA ILE A 282 -2.29 5.11 10.03
C ILE A 282 -1.24 4.44 9.16
N LEU A 283 -0.97 3.15 9.37
CA LEU A 283 0.01 2.39 8.59
C LEU A 283 -0.33 2.41 7.10
N MET A 284 -1.56 2.08 6.75
CA MET A 284 -2.01 1.95 5.37
C MET A 284 -2.09 3.30 4.65
N SER A 285 -2.42 4.38 5.37
CA SER A 285 -2.45 5.74 4.81
C SER A 285 -1.07 6.24 4.37
N THR A 286 0.02 5.63 4.82
CA THR A 286 1.37 5.95 4.33
C THR A 286 1.61 5.54 2.87
N GLY A 287 0.88 4.55 2.37
CA GLY A 287 1.15 3.89 1.09
C GLY A 287 2.48 3.13 1.04
N CYS A 288 3.26 3.11 2.13
CA CYS A 288 4.57 2.41 2.17
C CYS A 288 4.43 0.88 2.22
N VAL A 289 3.29 0.39 2.67
CA VAL A 289 2.98 -1.04 2.72
C VAL A 289 1.89 -1.34 1.70
N VAL A 290 2.20 -2.24 0.76
CA VAL A 290 1.28 -2.61 -0.33
C VAL A 290 0.95 -4.10 -0.22
N PRO A 291 -0.15 -4.46 0.45
CA PRO A 291 -0.61 -5.84 0.50
C PRO A 291 -1.00 -6.32 -0.90
N LEU A 292 -0.46 -7.45 -1.33
CA LEU A 292 -0.77 -8.04 -2.63
C LEU A 292 -1.66 -9.26 -2.49
N TYR A 293 -1.31 -10.17 -1.57
CA TYR A 293 -2.10 -11.37 -1.32
C TYR A 293 -1.89 -11.89 0.10
N TYR A 294 -2.90 -12.57 0.61
CA TYR A 294 -2.79 -13.37 1.83
C TYR A 294 -2.27 -14.75 1.48
N TYR A 295 -1.30 -15.23 2.27
CA TYR A 295 -0.77 -16.57 2.13
C TYR A 295 -1.83 -17.63 2.41
N THR A 296 -1.76 -18.71 1.67
CA THR A 296 -2.49 -19.94 1.95
C THR A 296 -1.50 -21.09 2.02
N ASP A 297 -1.86 -22.13 2.73
CA ASP A 297 -1.04 -23.32 2.91
C ASP A 297 -1.77 -24.52 2.29
N VAL A 298 -1.17 -25.10 1.26
CA VAL A 298 -1.72 -26.25 0.55
C VAL A 298 -0.92 -27.48 0.93
N PHE A 299 -1.59 -28.49 1.43
CA PHE A 299 -0.96 -29.75 1.82
C PHE A 299 -1.85 -30.95 1.45
N MET A 300 -1.24 -32.12 1.30
CA MET A 300 -1.93 -33.39 1.16
C MET A 300 -1.65 -34.26 2.38
N ILE A 301 -2.69 -34.99 2.82
CA ILE A 301 -2.61 -35.96 3.92
C ILE A 301 -3.14 -37.28 3.39
N ASP A 302 -2.47 -38.40 3.72
CA ASP A 302 -2.93 -39.73 3.44
C ASP A 302 -4.21 -40.03 4.25
N ASP A 303 -5.19 -40.68 3.63
CA ASP A 303 -6.48 -40.98 4.24
C ASP A 303 -6.40 -41.89 5.50
N SER A 304 -5.28 -42.55 5.71
CA SER A 304 -5.01 -43.35 6.91
C SER A 304 -4.59 -42.50 8.13
N VAL A 305 -4.26 -41.22 7.94
CA VAL A 305 -3.83 -40.32 9.03
C VAL A 305 -5.04 -39.65 9.66
N GLU A 306 -5.16 -39.81 10.99
CA GLU A 306 -6.15 -39.12 11.80
C GLU A 306 -5.48 -38.17 12.80
N GLY A 307 -6.23 -37.15 13.28
CA GLY A 307 -5.77 -36.23 14.33
C GLY A 307 -4.87 -35.08 13.85
N PHE A 308 -4.64 -34.95 12.54
CA PHE A 308 -3.94 -33.78 12.00
C PHE A 308 -4.85 -32.53 12.04
N PHE A 309 -4.28 -31.40 12.44
CA PHE A 309 -4.93 -30.11 12.26
C PHE A 309 -3.87 -28.99 12.07
N CYS A 310 -4.31 -27.87 11.48
CA CYS A 310 -3.53 -26.64 11.33
C CYS A 310 -4.36 -25.45 11.81
N ASN A 311 -3.70 -24.31 12.03
CA ASN A 311 -4.36 -23.06 12.36
C ASN A 311 -4.10 -22.00 11.27
N PRO A 312 -4.83 -20.87 11.27
CA PRO A 312 -4.66 -19.79 10.30
C PRO A 312 -3.26 -19.16 10.28
N LEU A 313 -2.46 -19.34 11.32
CA LEU A 313 -1.08 -18.85 11.41
C LEU A 313 -0.05 -19.78 10.73
N GLY A 314 -0.50 -20.83 10.03
CA GLY A 314 0.36 -21.75 9.30
C GLY A 314 1.00 -22.84 10.17
N TYR A 315 0.67 -22.93 11.46
CA TYR A 315 1.16 -23.99 12.32
C TYR A 315 0.44 -25.31 12.06
N LYS A 316 1.21 -26.39 11.88
CA LYS A 316 0.72 -27.75 11.67
C LYS A 316 1.00 -28.61 12.91
N TYR A 317 -0.04 -29.27 13.41
CA TYR A 317 0.02 -30.04 14.65
C TYR A 317 -0.04 -31.53 14.34
N PHE A 318 1.09 -32.22 14.54
CA PHE A 318 1.25 -33.67 14.31
C PHE A 318 1.16 -34.49 15.58
N MET A 319 1.16 -33.84 16.75
CA MET A 319 1.26 -34.53 18.04
C MET A 319 0.06 -35.44 18.35
N TYR A 320 -1.06 -35.26 17.65
CA TYR A 320 -2.24 -36.12 17.81
C TYR A 320 -2.43 -37.06 16.61
N CYS A 321 -1.49 -37.08 15.68
CA CYS A 321 -1.60 -37.94 14.50
C CYS A 321 -1.43 -39.40 14.87
N THR A 322 -2.35 -40.22 14.36
CA THR A 322 -2.30 -41.68 14.40
C THR A 322 -2.55 -42.23 13.01
N THR A 323 -2.08 -43.44 12.73
CA THR A 323 -2.42 -44.16 11.49
C THR A 323 -3.41 -45.27 11.82
N LYS A 324 -4.40 -45.47 10.95
CA LYS A 324 -5.34 -46.61 11.02
C LYS A 324 -4.64 -47.90 10.69
#